data_0b3b32a45b6db6c143f2826344fefc94
#
_entry.id   0b3b32a45b6db6c143f2826344fefc94
#
_cell.length_a   1.000
_cell.length_b   1.000
_cell.length_c   1.000
_cell.angle_alpha   90.00
_cell.angle_beta   90.00
_cell.angle_gamma   90.00
#
_symmetry.space_group_name_H-M   'P 1'
#
loop_
_entity.id
_entity.type
_entity.pdbx_description
1 polymer ?
#
loop_
_entity_poly.entity_id
_entity_poly.type
_entity_poly.pdbx_seq_one_letter_code
_entity_poly.pdbx_strand_id
1 'polypeptide(L)'
;NNIIVYSLHTCLDRGKDGISMNDWLINELDVHDVRCYDDIQVGKCAILNQPCLTSELVAKVRKVFNLPVKYAGREKLISSIAICGGSGSEDIECLAGKVDAFITGDTKHRHAKYAIDHDIVLIDVPHHVEVIMEERVKELLDAKGLETLTAKSDDYYCY
;
A
#
# COMPACT_ATOMS: atom_id res chain seq x y z
N ASN A 1 -21.48 25.92 16.30
CA ASN A 1 -20.39 25.11 16.84
C ASN A 1 -19.09 25.53 16.14
N ASN A 2 -18.08 25.91 16.91
CA ASN A 2 -16.75 26.24 16.39
C ASN A 2 -15.96 24.93 16.21
N ILE A 3 -16.24 24.19 15.13
CA ILE A 3 -15.56 22.95 14.77
C ILE A 3 -14.74 23.24 13.51
N ILE A 4 -13.45 22.93 13.58
CA ILE A 4 -12.56 22.98 12.42
C ILE A 4 -12.50 21.60 11.81
N VAL A 5 -12.74 21.50 10.51
CA VAL A 5 -12.55 20.26 9.73
C VAL A 5 -11.27 20.41 8.93
N TYR A 6 -10.37 19.46 9.07
CA TYR A 6 -9.12 19.40 8.32
C TYR A 6 -8.98 18.05 7.61
N SER A 7 -8.69 18.07 6.32
CA SER A 7 -8.51 16.87 5.52
C SER A 7 -7.03 16.65 5.20
N LEU A 8 -6.50 15.51 5.61
CA LEU A 8 -5.22 14.99 5.20
C LEU A 8 -5.45 14.00 4.04
N HIS A 9 -4.99 14.35 2.84
CA HIS A 9 -5.09 13.51 1.65
C HIS A 9 -3.68 13.25 1.10
N THR A 10 -3.40 13.56 -0.12
CA THR A 10 -2.09 13.32 -0.79
C THR A 10 -0.88 13.85 0.00
N CYS A 11 -1.06 14.83 0.88
CA CYS A 11 0.02 15.29 1.75
C CYS A 11 0.50 14.23 2.74
N LEU A 12 -0.39 13.33 3.19
CA LEU A 12 -0.03 12.21 4.05
C LEU A 12 0.48 11.02 3.23
N ASP A 13 0.01 10.85 2.00
CA ASP A 13 0.54 9.83 1.08
C ASP A 13 2.00 10.11 0.70
N ARG A 14 2.35 11.40 0.56
CA ARG A 14 3.70 11.88 0.19
C ARG A 14 4.66 12.08 1.35
N GLY A 15 4.29 11.83 2.57
CA GLY A 15 5.03 12.16 3.77
C GLY A 15 6.55 11.96 3.66
N LYS A 16 7.28 12.59 4.58
CA LYS A 16 8.76 12.53 4.64
C LYS A 16 9.20 11.71 5.85
N ASP A 17 10.42 11.23 5.79
CA ASP A 17 11.12 10.62 6.92
C ASP A 17 10.39 9.40 7.52
N GLY A 18 9.77 8.59 6.67
CA GLY A 18 9.02 7.41 7.08
C GLY A 18 7.61 7.71 7.64
N ILE A 19 7.15 8.95 7.51
CA ILE A 19 5.82 9.38 7.96
C ILE A 19 4.92 9.58 6.75
N SER A 20 4.49 8.48 6.15
CA SER A 20 3.44 8.48 5.13
C SER A 20 2.62 7.21 5.22
N MET A 21 1.40 7.24 4.68
CA MET A 21 0.57 6.05 4.58
C MET A 21 1.32 4.90 3.90
N ASN A 22 1.97 5.18 2.79
CA ASN A 22 2.69 4.15 2.03
C ASN A 22 3.97 3.66 2.72
N ASP A 23 4.65 4.49 3.54
CA ASP A 23 5.72 4.02 4.41
C ASP A 23 5.19 3.06 5.47
N TRP A 24 4.05 3.35 6.08
CA TRP A 24 3.44 2.47 7.06
C TRP A 24 3.00 1.14 6.45
N LEU A 25 2.32 1.18 5.30
CA LEU A 25 1.87 -0.02 4.61
C LEU A 25 3.04 -0.93 4.20
N ILE A 26 4.09 -0.39 3.59
CA ILE A 26 5.20 -1.21 3.10
C ILE A 26 6.01 -1.82 4.25
N ASN A 27 6.16 -1.11 5.37
CA ASN A 27 6.89 -1.59 6.52
C ASN A 27 6.19 -2.75 7.26
N GLU A 28 4.88 -2.92 7.10
CA GLU A 28 4.17 -4.11 7.61
C GLU A 28 4.58 -5.40 6.89
N LEU A 29 5.29 -5.31 5.76
CA LEU A 29 5.62 -6.46 4.91
C LEU A 29 7.03 -7.02 5.13
N ASP A 30 7.73 -6.64 6.21
CA ASP A 30 9.07 -7.12 6.56
C ASP A 30 10.07 -6.89 5.42
N VAL A 31 10.44 -5.63 5.23
CA VAL A 31 11.24 -5.13 4.11
C VAL A 31 12.44 -4.32 4.58
N HIS A 32 13.34 -4.06 3.65
CA HIS A 32 14.44 -3.09 3.79
C HIS A 32 14.59 -2.27 2.50
N ASP A 33 15.47 -1.25 2.53
CA ASP A 33 15.73 -0.36 1.41
C ASP A 33 14.47 0.34 0.85
N VAL A 34 13.62 0.80 1.77
CA VAL A 34 12.39 1.52 1.40
C VAL A 34 12.74 2.86 0.75
N ARG A 35 12.20 3.12 -0.43
CA ARG A 35 12.36 4.36 -1.18
C ARG A 35 11.14 4.66 -2.03
N CYS A 36 11.00 5.92 -2.45
CA CYS A 36 10.00 6.27 -3.45
C CYS A 36 10.36 5.68 -4.81
N TYR A 37 9.37 5.25 -5.57
CA TYR A 37 9.58 4.75 -6.93
C TYR A 37 9.29 5.79 -8.02
N ASP A 38 8.73 6.93 -7.65
CA ASP A 38 8.33 8.02 -8.54
C ASP A 38 8.82 9.40 -8.06
N ASP A 39 8.77 10.39 -8.95
CA ASP A 39 9.19 11.77 -8.65
C ASP A 39 8.17 12.51 -7.77
N ILE A 40 6.92 12.09 -7.75
CA ILE A 40 5.87 12.70 -6.91
C ILE A 40 5.90 12.17 -5.47
N GLN A 41 6.70 11.15 -5.20
CA GLN A 41 7.00 10.61 -3.88
C GLN A 41 5.78 10.02 -3.14
N VAL A 42 4.77 9.54 -3.85
CA VAL A 42 3.60 8.90 -3.25
C VAL A 42 3.87 7.43 -2.99
N GLY A 43 4.18 6.68 -4.02
CA GLY A 43 4.40 5.25 -3.90
C GLY A 43 5.78 4.87 -3.36
N LYS A 44 5.88 3.70 -2.76
CA LYS A 44 7.10 3.15 -2.18
C LYS A 44 7.48 1.84 -2.83
N CYS A 45 8.79 1.60 -2.95
CA CYS A 45 9.32 0.29 -3.27
C CYS A 45 10.36 -0.14 -2.24
N ALA A 46 10.55 -1.44 -2.11
CA ALA A 46 11.45 -2.04 -1.14
C ALA A 46 11.87 -3.45 -1.56
N ILE A 47 12.84 -3.99 -0.84
CA ILE A 47 13.30 -5.37 -0.97
C ILE A 47 12.75 -6.18 0.21
N LEU A 48 12.20 -7.37 -0.06
CA LEU A 48 11.79 -8.29 0.99
C LEU A 48 13.02 -8.82 1.75
N ASN A 49 12.97 -8.84 3.09
CA ASN A 49 14.02 -9.44 3.90
C ASN A 49 14.20 -10.93 3.59
N GLN A 50 13.12 -11.61 3.22
CA GLN A 50 13.12 -12.98 2.76
C GLN A 50 12.32 -13.07 1.46
N PRO A 51 12.98 -13.35 0.32
CA PRO A 51 12.26 -13.63 -0.92
C PRO A 51 11.30 -14.80 -0.76
N CYS A 52 10.13 -14.70 -1.35
CA CYS A 52 9.06 -15.70 -1.23
C CYS A 52 8.34 -15.92 -2.56
N LEU A 53 7.56 -16.98 -2.66
CA LEU A 53 6.73 -17.25 -3.83
C LEU A 53 5.54 -16.27 -3.92
N THR A 54 5.03 -16.05 -5.12
CA THR A 54 3.86 -15.19 -5.35
C THR A 54 2.70 -15.54 -4.42
N SER A 55 2.37 -16.83 -4.31
CA SER A 55 1.28 -17.30 -3.43
C SER A 55 1.53 -17.00 -1.95
N GLU A 56 2.79 -17.08 -1.50
CA GLU A 56 3.18 -16.76 -0.14
C GLU A 56 3.07 -15.26 0.14
N LEU A 57 3.51 -14.40 -0.81
CA LEU A 57 3.34 -12.95 -0.68
C LEU A 57 1.86 -12.57 -0.62
N VAL A 58 1.02 -13.12 -1.48
CA VAL A 58 -0.43 -12.88 -1.49
C VAL A 58 -1.06 -13.28 -0.14
N ALA A 59 -0.68 -14.44 0.40
CA ALA A 59 -1.14 -14.88 1.71
C ALA A 59 -0.66 -13.96 2.84
N LYS A 60 0.60 -13.50 2.77
CA LYS A 60 1.17 -12.53 3.71
C LYS A 60 0.41 -11.20 3.68
N VAL A 61 0.19 -10.62 2.50
CA VAL A 61 -0.56 -9.38 2.31
C VAL A 61 -1.97 -9.49 2.88
N ARG A 62 -2.70 -10.58 2.55
CA ARG A 62 -4.04 -10.86 3.09
C ARG A 62 -4.06 -10.91 4.62
N LYS A 63 -3.07 -11.58 5.21
CA LYS A 63 -2.98 -11.74 6.66
C LYS A 63 -2.63 -10.44 7.37
N VAL A 64 -1.65 -9.71 6.83
CA VAL A 64 -1.13 -8.47 7.44
C VAL A 64 -2.18 -7.37 7.45
N PHE A 65 -2.84 -7.15 6.32
CA PHE A 65 -3.88 -6.10 6.22
C PHE A 65 -5.26 -6.57 6.66
N ASN A 66 -5.43 -7.88 6.90
CA ASN A 66 -6.72 -8.48 7.26
C ASN A 66 -7.85 -8.13 6.28
N LEU A 67 -7.53 -8.10 4.99
CA LEU A 67 -8.43 -7.71 3.89
C LEU A 67 -8.46 -8.80 2.82
N PRO A 68 -9.55 -8.93 2.06
CA PRO A 68 -9.60 -9.79 0.88
C PRO A 68 -8.64 -9.26 -0.18
N VAL A 69 -7.97 -10.18 -0.87
CA VAL A 69 -6.94 -9.84 -1.87
C VAL A 69 -7.23 -10.60 -3.16
N LYS A 70 -7.20 -9.90 -4.28
CA LYS A 70 -7.11 -10.48 -5.62
C LYS A 70 -5.70 -10.29 -6.16
N TYR A 71 -5.27 -11.12 -7.10
CA TYR A 71 -4.00 -10.91 -7.77
C TYR A 71 -4.02 -11.39 -9.22
N ALA A 72 -3.11 -10.84 -10.01
CA ALA A 72 -2.81 -11.25 -11.36
C ALA A 72 -1.29 -11.38 -11.53
N GLY A 73 -0.85 -12.45 -12.17
CA GLY A 73 0.57 -12.75 -12.37
C GLY A 73 0.84 -14.25 -12.25
N ARG A 74 2.09 -14.63 -12.55
CA ARG A 74 2.53 -16.02 -12.47
C ARG A 74 3.11 -16.34 -11.10
N GLU A 75 3.14 -17.62 -10.77
CA GLU A 75 3.92 -18.10 -9.64
C GLU A 75 5.41 -17.94 -9.95
N LYS A 76 6.10 -17.12 -9.16
CA LYS A 76 7.54 -16.85 -9.27
C LYS A 76 8.11 -16.42 -7.94
N LEU A 77 9.44 -16.37 -7.85
CA LEU A 77 10.12 -15.80 -6.70
C LEU A 77 10.00 -14.28 -6.73
N ILE A 78 9.57 -13.69 -5.62
CA ILE A 78 9.44 -12.25 -5.39
C ILE A 78 10.51 -11.82 -4.41
N SER A 79 11.33 -10.87 -4.82
CA SER A 79 12.38 -10.25 -4.00
C SER A 79 12.13 -8.78 -3.78
N SER A 80 11.51 -8.11 -4.75
CA SER A 80 11.25 -6.67 -4.75
C SER A 80 9.77 -6.37 -4.89
N ILE A 81 9.30 -5.42 -4.11
CA ILE A 81 7.89 -5.01 -4.12
C ILE A 81 7.74 -3.50 -4.25
N ALA A 82 6.63 -3.07 -4.79
CA ALA A 82 6.15 -1.70 -4.68
C ALA A 82 4.75 -1.67 -4.06
N ILE A 83 4.41 -0.56 -3.40
CA ILE A 83 3.08 -0.33 -2.83
C ILE A 83 2.63 1.10 -3.09
N CYS A 84 1.34 1.24 -3.44
CA CYS A 84 0.61 2.49 -3.42
C CYS A 84 -0.81 2.18 -2.95
N GLY A 85 -1.13 2.47 -1.70
CA GLY A 85 -2.45 2.27 -1.13
C GLY A 85 -3.51 3.09 -1.85
N GLY A 86 -4.77 2.71 -1.72
CA GLY A 86 -5.87 3.38 -2.41
C GLY A 86 -5.85 3.13 -3.93
N SER A 87 -5.80 4.17 -4.74
CA SER A 87 -5.98 4.10 -6.20
C SER A 87 -4.71 4.40 -6.99
N GLY A 88 -3.65 3.60 -6.79
CA GLY A 88 -2.35 3.72 -7.49
C GLY A 88 -2.19 2.86 -8.75
N SER A 89 -3.25 2.22 -9.25
CA SER A 89 -3.14 1.15 -10.25
C SER A 89 -2.55 1.55 -11.61
N GLU A 90 -2.58 2.82 -11.97
CA GLU A 90 -1.98 3.34 -13.22
C GLU A 90 -0.44 3.30 -13.16
N ASP A 91 0.17 3.28 -11.98
CA ASP A 91 1.63 3.27 -11.80
C ASP A 91 2.28 1.95 -12.23
N ILE A 92 1.49 0.91 -12.49
CA ILE A 92 2.01 -0.38 -12.95
C ILE A 92 2.89 -0.26 -14.20
N GLU A 93 2.59 0.70 -15.07
CA GLU A 93 3.35 0.90 -16.30
C GLU A 93 4.78 1.39 -16.04
N CYS A 94 4.98 2.21 -15.01
CA CYS A 94 6.30 2.68 -14.64
C CYS A 94 7.10 1.68 -13.79
N LEU A 95 6.44 0.68 -13.19
CA LEU A 95 7.01 -0.32 -12.29
C LEU A 95 7.41 -1.62 -12.99
N ALA A 96 6.83 -1.92 -14.14
CA ALA A 96 7.15 -3.12 -14.91
C ALA A 96 8.66 -3.20 -15.23
N GLY A 97 9.28 -4.33 -14.94
CA GLY A 97 10.72 -4.54 -15.08
C GLY A 97 11.60 -3.90 -14.01
N LYS A 98 11.02 -3.20 -13.01
CA LYS A 98 11.75 -2.58 -11.90
C LYS A 98 11.51 -3.28 -10.56
N VAL A 99 10.34 -3.88 -10.38
CA VAL A 99 9.96 -4.65 -9.21
C VAL A 99 9.25 -5.94 -9.62
N ASP A 100 9.26 -6.95 -8.75
CA ASP A 100 8.63 -8.24 -9.02
C ASP A 100 7.12 -8.21 -8.77
N ALA A 101 6.67 -7.43 -7.78
CA ALA A 101 5.26 -7.31 -7.44
C ALA A 101 4.87 -5.87 -7.11
N PHE A 102 3.62 -5.51 -7.45
CA PHE A 102 3.00 -4.24 -7.11
C PHE A 102 1.70 -4.46 -6.34
N ILE A 103 1.59 -3.80 -5.19
CA ILE A 103 0.45 -3.86 -4.29
C ILE A 103 -0.29 -2.53 -4.35
N THR A 104 -1.56 -2.54 -4.73
CA THR A 104 -2.38 -1.32 -4.84
C THR A 104 -3.86 -1.68 -4.80
N GLY A 105 -4.75 -0.70 -4.89
CA GLY A 105 -6.20 -0.91 -4.97
C GLY A 105 -6.81 -0.41 -6.28
N ASP A 106 -8.12 -0.53 -6.35
CA ASP A 106 -8.96 -0.02 -7.45
C ASP A 106 -8.50 -0.46 -8.85
N THR A 107 -8.04 -1.72 -8.97
CA THR A 107 -7.50 -2.23 -10.21
C THR A 107 -8.60 -2.56 -11.22
N LYS A 108 -8.33 -2.31 -12.49
CA LYS A 108 -9.19 -2.65 -13.64
C LYS A 108 -8.61 -3.84 -14.38
N HIS A 109 -9.44 -4.53 -15.17
CA HIS A 109 -9.04 -5.67 -15.99
C HIS A 109 -7.78 -5.38 -16.85
N ARG A 110 -7.66 -4.17 -17.40
CA ARG A 110 -6.49 -3.77 -18.19
C ARG A 110 -5.18 -3.84 -17.40
N HIS A 111 -5.20 -3.49 -16.09
CA HIS A 111 -4.00 -3.55 -15.24
C HIS A 111 -3.58 -5.00 -14.98
N ALA A 112 -4.55 -5.89 -14.74
CA ALA A 112 -4.30 -7.32 -14.60
C ALA A 112 -3.70 -7.93 -15.88
N LYS A 113 -4.23 -7.53 -17.05
CA LYS A 113 -3.66 -7.95 -18.33
C LYS A 113 -2.24 -7.43 -18.52
N TYR A 114 -2.02 -6.14 -18.24
CA TYR A 114 -0.69 -5.52 -18.33
C TYR A 114 0.32 -6.25 -17.42
N ALA A 115 -0.08 -6.58 -16.19
CA ALA A 115 0.74 -7.31 -15.25
C ALA A 115 1.23 -8.65 -15.81
N ILE A 116 0.32 -9.42 -16.42
CA ILE A 116 0.64 -10.71 -17.03
C ILE A 116 1.58 -10.55 -18.25
N ASP A 117 1.30 -9.57 -19.09
CA ASP A 117 2.07 -9.32 -20.32
C ASP A 117 3.51 -8.87 -20.02
N HIS A 118 3.75 -8.21 -18.88
CA HIS A 118 5.05 -7.65 -18.48
C HIS A 118 5.72 -8.38 -17.32
N ASP A 119 5.21 -9.54 -16.94
CA ASP A 119 5.76 -10.41 -15.88
C ASP A 119 5.94 -9.72 -14.52
N ILE A 120 5.04 -8.79 -14.16
CA ILE A 120 4.91 -8.21 -12.83
C ILE A 120 3.71 -8.83 -12.12
N VAL A 121 3.81 -9.12 -10.83
CA VAL A 121 2.66 -9.59 -10.04
C VAL A 121 1.89 -8.38 -9.53
N LEU A 122 0.63 -8.25 -9.92
CA LEU A 122 -0.27 -7.22 -9.40
C LEU A 122 -1.12 -7.80 -8.29
N ILE A 123 -1.05 -7.20 -7.10
CA ILE A 123 -1.85 -7.58 -5.92
C ILE A 123 -2.83 -6.45 -5.64
N ASP A 124 -4.12 -6.76 -5.79
CA ASP A 124 -5.22 -5.81 -5.57
C ASP A 124 -5.77 -5.96 -4.16
N VAL A 125 -5.54 -4.94 -3.35
CA VAL A 125 -6.03 -4.81 -1.97
C VAL A 125 -7.15 -3.77 -1.97
N PRO A 126 -8.25 -3.96 -1.24
CA PRO A 126 -9.31 -2.95 -1.15
C PRO A 126 -8.76 -1.57 -0.77
N HIS A 127 -9.37 -0.51 -1.30
CA HIS A 127 -9.05 0.88 -0.96
C HIS A 127 -9.04 1.12 0.55
N HIS A 128 -9.88 0.39 1.27
CA HIS A 128 -9.98 0.42 2.73
C HIS A 128 -8.66 0.09 3.47
N VAL A 129 -7.62 -0.40 2.79
CA VAL A 129 -6.29 -0.57 3.39
C VAL A 129 -5.76 0.74 4.01
N GLU A 130 -6.26 1.89 3.56
CA GLU A 130 -5.95 3.21 4.10
C GLU A 130 -6.38 3.41 5.56
N VAL A 131 -7.21 2.52 6.11
CA VAL A 131 -7.60 2.52 7.52
C VAL A 131 -6.40 2.49 8.48
N ILE A 132 -5.24 2.05 8.01
CA ILE A 132 -3.99 2.11 8.78
C ILE A 132 -3.69 3.52 9.27
N MET A 133 -4.14 4.54 8.55
CA MET A 133 -3.95 5.95 8.92
C MET A 133 -4.63 6.34 10.24
N GLU A 134 -5.75 5.70 10.60
CA GLU A 134 -6.50 6.05 11.82
C GLU A 134 -5.61 5.95 13.06
N GLU A 135 -4.98 4.80 13.26
CA GLU A 135 -4.12 4.58 14.42
C GLU A 135 -2.76 5.30 14.28
N ARG A 136 -2.17 5.32 13.09
CA ARG A 136 -0.86 5.96 12.87
C ARG A 136 -0.91 7.48 13.05
N VAL A 137 -1.97 8.13 12.57
CA VAL A 137 -2.16 9.57 12.79
C VAL A 137 -2.44 9.85 14.27
N LYS A 138 -3.24 9.00 14.93
CA LYS A 138 -3.45 9.10 16.38
C LYS A 138 -2.12 9.05 17.14
N GLU A 139 -1.28 8.04 16.88
CA GLU A 139 0.04 7.90 17.50
C GLU A 139 0.91 9.17 17.33
N LEU A 140 0.91 9.75 16.13
CA LEU A 140 1.64 10.99 15.84
C LEU A 140 1.13 12.18 16.62
N LEU A 141 -0.19 12.32 16.77
CA LEU A 141 -0.82 13.42 17.52
C LEU A 141 -0.63 13.26 19.02
N ASP A 142 -0.80 12.05 19.54
CA ASP A 142 -0.58 11.74 20.96
C ASP A 142 0.90 12.01 21.35
N ALA A 143 1.85 11.68 20.47
CA ALA A 143 3.28 12.00 20.68
C ALA A 143 3.57 13.51 20.74
N LYS A 144 2.66 14.34 20.21
CA LYS A 144 2.69 15.81 20.32
C LYS A 144 1.94 16.35 21.55
N GLY A 145 1.43 15.46 22.40
CA GLY A 145 0.68 15.83 23.60
C GLY A 145 -0.76 16.26 23.33
N LEU A 146 -1.32 15.89 22.17
CA LEU A 146 -2.72 16.13 21.84
C LEU A 146 -3.55 14.93 22.27
N GLU A 147 -4.61 15.15 23.02
CA GLU A 147 -5.60 14.11 23.33
C GLU A 147 -6.50 13.89 22.11
N THR A 148 -6.47 12.68 21.55
CA THR A 148 -7.18 12.36 20.33
C THR A 148 -8.07 11.14 20.47
N LEU A 149 -9.16 11.11 19.70
CA LEU A 149 -10.06 9.98 19.57
C LEU A 149 -10.11 9.55 18.10
N THR A 150 -10.02 8.27 17.84
CA THR A 150 -10.28 7.69 16.51
C THR A 150 -11.76 7.35 16.37
N ALA A 151 -12.33 7.71 15.22
CA ALA A 151 -13.62 7.16 14.79
C ALA A 151 -13.31 6.06 13.77
N LYS A 152 -13.69 4.83 14.07
CA LYS A 152 -13.48 3.71 13.15
C LYS A 152 -14.45 3.80 11.98
N SER A 153 -13.94 3.55 10.79
CA SER A 153 -14.74 3.39 9.57
C SER A 153 -14.76 1.92 9.14
N ASP A 154 -15.91 1.47 8.67
CA ASP A 154 -16.07 0.17 8.05
C ASP A 154 -15.86 0.29 6.53
N ASP A 155 -15.41 -0.80 5.89
CA ASP A 155 -15.40 -0.86 4.44
C ASP A 155 -16.83 -0.78 3.90
N TYR A 156 -17.01 -0.04 2.80
CA TYR A 156 -18.31 0.05 2.12
C TYR A 156 -18.65 -1.21 1.29
N TYR A 157 -17.65 -2.05 1.03
CA TYR A 157 -17.84 -3.30 0.31
C TYR A 157 -17.97 -4.48 1.27
N CYS A 158 -18.89 -5.40 0.94
CA CYS A 158 -18.98 -6.72 1.58
C CYS A 158 -18.25 -7.75 0.70
N TYR A 159 -17.42 -8.57 1.28
CA TYR A 159 -16.60 -9.57 0.58
C TYR A 159 -16.97 -11.00 1.01
#